data_38acc35df45dc623d35391c1f9cdf6f6
#
_entry.id   38acc35df45dc623d35391c1f9cdf6f6
#
_cell.length_a   1.000
_cell.length_b   1.000
_cell.length_c   1.000
_cell.angle_alpha   90.00
_cell.angle_beta   90.00
_cell.angle_gamma   90.00
#
_symmetry.space_group_name_H-M   'P 1'
#
loop_
_entity.id
_entity.type
_entity.pdbx_description
1 polymer ?
#
loop_
_entity_poly.entity_id
_entity_poly.type
_entity_poly.pdbx_seq_one_letter_code
_entity_poly.pdbx_strand_id
1 'polypeptide(L)'
;MKQYKMMVAGLANPHAALYINGAGRDTRLLDVIAISDFDKARIEKAKAVVGDNTKITFHSDYIEMFDAHPEAEAVMIGSDNIEHFEMFKEAVRRKLHIYMMKVISMDENECREMISISKSYDRVIACELELHFNQQFAEARRIIQSGKIGEIKSVYLTNISQSPCNYYPNWGDPLLSYGKRIPIRKGSRTFRGGAITDHPHPYDVVRWITGAEFKTVSAVSAENQRAHLEVEDHAAITGTLSNGVKYFINPSYSNMEELCNVRRLYWPKSLECNLKVTGTKGFVSADFFDRHSYVLGPGFPSPNRMIVEGVPRLDGGLEDSLVGSFVAAIEGRRKRPETSLEESYAAVKVMNAAYDSIYQGCEITIADEK
;
A
#
# COMPACT_ATOMS: atom_id res chain seq x y z
N MET A 1 -25.21 0.75 12.83
CA MET A 1 -24.07 -0.15 12.61
C MET A 1 -23.11 0.08 13.78
N LYS A 2 -22.47 -0.96 14.32
CA LYS A 2 -21.47 -0.79 15.38
C LYS A 2 -20.25 -0.07 14.79
N GLN A 3 -19.74 0.92 15.48
CA GLN A 3 -18.43 1.50 15.22
C GLN A 3 -17.42 0.90 16.19
N TYR A 4 -16.22 0.58 15.71
CA TYR A 4 -15.13 0.07 16.53
C TYR A 4 -14.27 1.24 17.01
N LYS A 5 -14.02 1.32 18.30
CA LYS A 5 -13.12 2.32 18.89
C LYS A 5 -11.70 2.06 18.46
N MET A 6 -11.13 3.00 17.71
CA MET A 6 -9.81 2.85 17.10
C MET A 6 -8.86 3.95 17.58
N MET A 7 -7.65 3.56 17.90
CA MET A 7 -6.51 4.48 18.10
C MET A 7 -5.70 4.58 16.82
N VAL A 8 -5.04 5.70 16.58
CA VAL A 8 -4.09 5.91 15.48
C VAL A 8 -2.71 6.15 16.06
N ALA A 9 -1.81 5.20 15.84
CA ALA A 9 -0.42 5.23 16.30
C ALA A 9 0.51 5.62 15.16
N GLY A 10 0.92 6.88 15.14
CA GLY A 10 1.76 7.49 14.12
C GLY A 10 0.97 8.07 12.94
N LEU A 11 1.52 9.17 12.41
CA LEU A 11 0.97 9.96 11.31
C LEU A 11 2.01 10.18 10.20
N ALA A 12 3.12 9.44 10.23
CA ALA A 12 4.17 9.58 9.22
C ALA A 12 3.71 9.09 7.86
N ASN A 13 2.90 8.02 7.83
CA ASN A 13 2.27 7.58 6.60
C ASN A 13 1.12 8.54 6.24
N PRO A 14 1.18 9.19 5.06
CA PRO A 14 0.17 10.18 4.66
C PRO A 14 -1.25 9.59 4.54
N HIS A 15 -1.39 8.29 4.31
CA HIS A 15 -2.70 7.66 4.26
C HIS A 15 -3.38 7.61 5.63
N ALA A 16 -2.65 7.61 6.75
CA ALA A 16 -3.25 7.67 8.08
C ALA A 16 -4.18 8.89 8.26
N ALA A 17 -3.83 10.01 7.61
CA ALA A 17 -4.65 11.22 7.58
C ALA A 17 -6.05 11.02 7.02
N LEU A 18 -6.20 10.11 6.05
CA LEU A 18 -7.48 9.85 5.40
C LEU A 18 -8.50 9.20 6.35
N TYR A 19 -8.03 8.56 7.40
CA TYR A 19 -8.88 7.88 8.37
C TYR A 19 -9.35 8.81 9.49
N ILE A 20 -8.61 9.87 9.78
CA ILE A 20 -8.95 10.78 10.87
C ILE A 20 -9.85 11.95 10.44
N ASN A 21 -9.85 12.30 9.15
CA ASN A 21 -10.64 13.43 8.63
C ASN A 21 -12.04 13.07 8.10
N GLY A 22 -12.36 11.79 8.07
CA GLY A 22 -13.66 11.31 7.59
C GLY A 22 -13.93 11.48 6.10
N ALA A 23 -13.01 12.06 5.35
CA ALA A 23 -13.27 12.51 3.98
C ALA A 23 -12.99 11.46 2.89
N GLY A 24 -12.22 10.43 3.17
CA GLY A 24 -11.74 9.54 2.11
C GLY A 24 -11.92 8.04 2.35
N ARG A 25 -12.16 7.62 3.56
CA ARG A 25 -12.25 6.21 3.94
C ARG A 25 -13.54 5.96 4.72
N ASP A 26 -13.98 4.74 4.82
CA ASP A 26 -15.25 4.40 5.47
C ASP A 26 -15.18 4.51 7.00
N THR A 27 -15.20 5.76 7.49
CA THR A 27 -15.19 6.08 8.91
C THR A 27 -16.50 5.77 9.63
N ARG A 28 -17.54 5.35 8.90
CA ARG A 28 -18.81 4.91 9.51
C ARG A 28 -18.66 3.65 10.36
N LEU A 29 -17.59 2.88 10.14
CA LEU A 29 -17.29 1.64 10.84
C LEU A 29 -16.26 1.81 11.97
N LEU A 30 -15.54 2.93 11.98
CA LEU A 30 -14.48 3.24 12.92
C LEU A 30 -14.78 4.53 13.67
N ASP A 31 -14.62 4.51 14.99
CA ASP A 31 -14.68 5.68 15.87
C ASP A 31 -13.25 5.95 16.36
N VAL A 32 -12.58 6.94 15.77
CA VAL A 32 -11.23 7.34 16.19
C VAL A 32 -11.34 8.08 17.52
N ILE A 33 -10.75 7.50 18.58
CA ILE A 33 -10.84 8.03 19.93
C ILE A 33 -9.53 8.69 20.42
N ALA A 34 -8.39 8.28 19.83
CA ALA A 34 -7.08 8.83 20.22
C ALA A 34 -6.09 8.77 19.05
N ILE A 35 -5.16 9.72 19.04
CA ILE A 35 -4.11 9.84 18.02
C ILE A 35 -2.78 10.11 18.73
N SER A 36 -1.71 9.42 18.32
CA SER A 36 -0.36 9.69 18.80
C SER A 36 0.63 9.88 17.66
N ASP A 37 1.57 10.81 17.86
CA ASP A 37 2.79 10.95 17.06
C ASP A 37 3.85 11.68 17.89
N PHE A 38 5.12 11.26 17.76
CA PHE A 38 6.22 11.93 18.45
C PHE A 38 6.53 13.32 17.86
N ASP A 39 6.14 13.57 16.61
CA ASP A 39 6.28 14.87 15.96
C ASP A 39 5.10 15.79 16.32
N LYS A 40 5.41 16.82 17.09
CA LYS A 40 4.43 17.84 17.51
C LYS A 40 3.77 18.54 16.32
N ALA A 41 4.50 18.75 15.23
CA ALA A 41 3.94 19.41 14.04
C ALA A 41 2.86 18.53 13.37
N ARG A 42 3.04 17.22 13.35
CA ARG A 42 2.03 16.27 12.85
C ARG A 42 0.81 16.26 13.76
N ILE A 43 1.01 16.27 15.07
CA ILE A 43 -0.11 16.39 16.05
C ILE A 43 -0.90 17.67 15.85
N GLU A 44 -0.24 18.83 15.71
CA GLU A 44 -0.95 20.11 15.50
C GLU A 44 -1.74 20.11 14.16
N LYS A 45 -1.20 19.50 13.12
CA LYS A 45 -1.91 19.32 11.87
C LYS A 45 -3.11 18.39 12.01
N ALA A 46 -2.95 17.29 12.74
CA ALA A 46 -4.05 16.37 13.02
C ALA A 46 -5.18 17.07 13.78
N LYS A 47 -4.86 17.87 14.80
CA LYS A 47 -5.84 18.71 15.52
C LYS A 47 -6.59 19.66 14.59
N ALA A 48 -5.88 20.32 13.66
CA ALA A 48 -6.50 21.20 12.69
C ALA A 48 -7.46 20.48 11.73
N VAL A 49 -7.13 19.23 11.36
CA VAL A 49 -7.99 18.40 10.50
C VAL A 49 -9.21 17.87 11.22
N VAL A 50 -9.02 17.44 12.46
CA VAL A 50 -10.11 16.94 13.33
C VAL A 50 -11.07 18.06 13.74
N GLY A 51 -10.58 19.32 13.79
CA GLY A 51 -11.36 20.49 14.18
C GLY A 51 -11.84 20.42 15.63
N ASP A 52 -13.07 20.87 15.87
CA ASP A 52 -13.66 20.96 17.22
C ASP A 52 -14.13 19.60 17.80
N ASN A 53 -13.67 18.46 17.25
CA ASN A 53 -14.02 17.16 17.81
C ASN A 53 -13.27 16.91 19.13
N THR A 54 -13.86 17.34 20.23
CA THR A 54 -13.32 17.23 21.59
C THR A 54 -13.25 15.80 22.12
N LYS A 55 -13.76 14.81 21.39
CA LYS A 55 -13.73 13.40 21.81
C LYS A 55 -12.38 12.74 21.54
N ILE A 56 -11.59 13.27 20.60
CA ILE A 56 -10.31 12.69 20.23
C ILE A 56 -9.22 13.26 21.15
N THR A 57 -8.46 12.39 21.79
CA THR A 57 -7.28 12.77 22.59
C THR A 57 -6.01 12.68 21.75
N PHE A 58 -5.01 13.49 22.11
CA PHE A 58 -3.74 13.56 21.40
C PHE A 58 -2.59 13.29 22.35
N HIS A 59 -1.66 12.44 21.93
CA HIS A 59 -0.54 11.98 22.73
C HIS A 59 0.77 12.12 21.93
N SER A 60 1.87 12.38 22.63
CA SER A 60 3.21 12.41 22.03
C SER A 60 3.88 11.03 21.99
N ASP A 61 3.33 10.08 22.72
CA ASP A 61 3.83 8.71 22.83
C ASP A 61 2.67 7.70 22.68
N TYR A 62 2.89 6.66 21.88
CA TYR A 62 1.85 5.66 21.61
C TYR A 62 1.61 4.73 22.81
N ILE A 63 2.61 4.50 23.68
CA ILE A 63 2.44 3.71 24.90
C ILE A 63 1.50 4.43 25.87
N GLU A 64 1.75 5.74 26.08
CA GLU A 64 0.87 6.58 26.90
C GLU A 64 -0.56 6.58 26.35
N MET A 65 -0.71 6.68 25.03
CA MET A 65 -2.03 6.60 24.38
C MET A 65 -2.71 5.27 24.66
N PHE A 66 -1.99 4.16 24.50
CA PHE A 66 -2.53 2.81 24.74
C PHE A 66 -2.94 2.62 26.21
N ASP A 67 -2.16 3.15 27.15
CA ASP A 67 -2.47 3.05 28.58
C ASP A 67 -3.67 3.92 28.97
N ALA A 68 -3.85 5.07 28.31
CA ALA A 68 -4.96 5.97 28.56
C ALA A 68 -6.31 5.48 27.98
N HIS A 69 -6.29 4.57 27.00
CA HIS A 69 -7.48 4.10 26.28
C HIS A 69 -7.67 2.58 26.31
N PRO A 70 -7.86 1.97 27.49
CA PRO A 70 -8.07 0.53 27.61
C PRO A 70 -9.39 0.06 26.97
N GLU A 71 -10.30 0.97 26.65
CA GLU A 71 -11.56 0.70 25.97
C GLU A 71 -11.41 0.58 24.44
N ALA A 72 -10.23 0.83 23.88
CA ALA A 72 -9.99 0.70 22.44
C ALA A 72 -10.08 -0.76 22.00
N GLU A 73 -10.68 -0.97 20.84
CA GLU A 73 -10.87 -2.31 20.25
C GLU A 73 -9.85 -2.55 19.12
N ALA A 74 -9.37 -1.48 18.48
CA ALA A 74 -8.46 -1.56 17.35
C ALA A 74 -7.41 -0.45 17.39
N VAL A 75 -6.32 -0.67 16.65
CA VAL A 75 -5.30 0.34 16.39
C VAL A 75 -4.94 0.34 14.91
N MET A 76 -4.79 1.54 14.36
CA MET A 76 -4.12 1.78 13.09
C MET A 76 -2.67 2.14 13.37
N ILE A 77 -1.73 1.45 12.74
CA ILE A 77 -0.30 1.76 12.82
C ILE A 77 0.12 2.47 11.54
N GLY A 78 0.39 3.76 11.65
CA GLY A 78 0.70 4.66 10.53
C GLY A 78 1.97 5.48 10.72
N SER A 79 2.89 4.99 11.54
CA SER A 79 4.22 5.58 11.80
C SER A 79 5.19 5.38 10.64
N ASP A 80 6.45 5.75 10.83
CA ASP A 80 7.55 5.33 9.98
C ASP A 80 7.73 3.81 10.03
N ASN A 81 8.12 3.21 8.91
CA ASN A 81 8.23 1.75 8.75
C ASN A 81 9.14 1.11 9.81
N ILE A 82 10.18 1.82 10.26
CA ILE A 82 11.11 1.33 11.29
C ILE A 82 10.49 1.22 12.70
N GLU A 83 9.33 1.84 12.91
CA GLU A 83 8.61 1.81 14.18
C GLU A 83 7.47 0.77 14.17
N HIS A 84 7.05 0.30 13.00
CA HIS A 84 5.90 -0.57 12.82
C HIS A 84 5.99 -1.83 13.67
N PHE A 85 7.16 -2.48 13.69
CA PHE A 85 7.32 -3.76 14.38
C PHE A 85 7.15 -3.64 15.89
N GLU A 86 7.72 -2.61 16.53
CA GLU A 86 7.58 -2.38 17.96
C GLU A 86 6.13 -2.00 18.33
N MET A 87 5.50 -1.14 17.54
CA MET A 87 4.08 -0.79 17.73
C MET A 87 3.17 -2.02 17.54
N PHE A 88 3.48 -2.88 16.56
CA PHE A 88 2.75 -4.12 16.35
C PHE A 88 2.82 -5.05 17.56
N LYS A 89 4.01 -5.29 18.12
CA LYS A 89 4.18 -6.13 19.31
C LYS A 89 3.40 -5.58 20.50
N GLU A 90 3.41 -4.28 20.65
CA GLU A 90 2.70 -3.62 21.74
C GLU A 90 1.17 -3.71 21.57
N ALA A 91 0.67 -3.57 20.35
CA ALA A 91 -0.74 -3.77 20.02
C ALA A 91 -1.20 -5.23 20.26
N VAL A 92 -0.34 -6.20 19.90
CA VAL A 92 -0.56 -7.63 20.19
C VAL A 92 -0.65 -7.87 21.70
N ARG A 93 0.26 -7.31 22.48
CA ARG A 93 0.26 -7.42 23.95
C ARG A 93 -1.05 -6.93 24.57
N ARG A 94 -1.65 -5.91 23.97
CA ARG A 94 -2.93 -5.32 24.40
C ARG A 94 -4.17 -5.98 23.77
N LYS A 95 -3.98 -7.00 22.94
CA LYS A 95 -5.06 -7.73 22.26
C LYS A 95 -5.97 -6.83 21.42
N LEU A 96 -5.38 -5.88 20.69
CA LEU A 96 -6.09 -5.00 19.78
C LEU A 96 -6.24 -5.64 18.40
N HIS A 97 -7.33 -5.36 17.68
CA HIS A 97 -7.35 -5.56 16.25
C HIS A 97 -6.40 -4.57 15.59
N ILE A 98 -5.62 -5.00 14.59
CA ILE A 98 -4.51 -4.21 14.04
C ILE A 98 -4.74 -3.93 12.57
N TYR A 99 -4.69 -2.65 12.20
CA TYR A 99 -4.69 -2.20 10.84
C TYR A 99 -3.33 -1.56 10.51
N MET A 100 -2.51 -2.27 9.72
CA MET A 100 -1.16 -1.85 9.39
C MET A 100 -1.14 -1.03 8.10
N MET A 101 -0.51 0.14 8.14
CA MET A 101 -0.17 0.86 6.91
C MET A 101 0.95 0.14 6.15
N LYS A 102 0.96 0.31 4.84
CA LYS A 102 2.05 -0.16 3.98
C LYS A 102 3.29 0.76 4.23
N VAL A 103 4.48 0.31 4.19
CA VAL A 103 5.02 -1.06 4.15
C VAL A 103 5.12 -1.58 5.58
N ILE A 104 4.81 -2.84 5.84
CA ILE A 104 4.78 -3.36 7.22
C ILE A 104 6.15 -3.33 7.91
N SER A 105 7.22 -3.61 7.19
CA SER A 105 8.63 -3.46 7.53
C SER A 105 9.47 -3.75 6.28
N MET A 106 10.68 -3.19 6.18
CA MET A 106 11.67 -3.57 5.17
C MET A 106 12.65 -4.64 5.66
N ASP A 107 12.62 -5.00 6.93
CA ASP A 107 13.36 -6.15 7.47
C ASP A 107 12.50 -7.42 7.37
N GLU A 108 12.96 -8.37 6.55
CA GLU A 108 12.24 -9.63 6.35
C GLU A 108 12.13 -10.49 7.62
N ASN A 109 13.06 -10.34 8.59
CA ASN A 109 12.97 -11.05 9.86
C ASN A 109 11.81 -10.50 10.69
N GLU A 110 11.64 -9.18 10.73
CA GLU A 110 10.48 -8.56 11.39
C GLU A 110 9.17 -9.00 10.73
N CYS A 111 9.12 -9.03 9.39
CA CYS A 111 7.94 -9.52 8.66
C CYS A 111 7.61 -10.99 9.03
N ARG A 112 8.62 -11.86 9.04
CA ARG A 112 8.43 -13.28 9.43
C ARG A 112 7.97 -13.42 10.87
N GLU A 113 8.51 -12.61 11.78
CA GLU A 113 8.09 -12.62 13.18
C GLU A 113 6.65 -12.13 13.35
N MET A 114 6.25 -11.06 12.68
CA MET A 114 4.85 -10.61 12.65
C MET A 114 3.91 -11.73 12.17
N ILE A 115 4.27 -12.41 11.07
CA ILE A 115 3.49 -13.55 10.54
C ILE A 115 3.46 -14.71 11.54
N SER A 116 4.58 -15.01 12.20
CA SER A 116 4.61 -16.06 13.22
C SER A 116 3.68 -15.75 14.39
N ILE A 117 3.70 -14.52 14.87
CA ILE A 117 2.83 -14.04 15.95
C ILE A 117 1.36 -14.13 15.51
N SER A 118 1.04 -13.72 14.28
CA SER A 118 -0.34 -13.67 13.77
C SER A 118 -1.03 -15.04 13.76
N LYS A 119 -0.27 -16.14 13.58
CA LYS A 119 -0.81 -17.50 13.52
C LYS A 119 -1.51 -17.95 14.80
N SER A 120 -1.10 -17.42 15.94
CA SER A 120 -1.68 -17.74 17.26
C SER A 120 -2.49 -16.58 17.85
N TYR A 121 -2.59 -15.47 17.11
CA TYR A 121 -3.27 -14.29 17.59
C TYR A 121 -4.78 -14.36 17.35
N ASP A 122 -5.55 -14.09 18.39
CA ASP A 122 -7.02 -14.21 18.38
C ASP A 122 -7.73 -12.93 17.90
N ARG A 123 -6.98 -11.95 17.40
CA ARG A 123 -7.50 -10.72 16.82
C ARG A 123 -7.17 -10.60 15.35
N VAL A 124 -7.89 -9.75 14.67
CA VAL A 124 -7.74 -9.52 13.24
C VAL A 124 -6.58 -8.59 12.97
N ILE A 125 -5.74 -8.94 12.01
CA ILE A 125 -4.69 -8.09 11.46
C ILE A 125 -4.97 -7.90 9.96
N ALA A 126 -5.00 -6.66 9.50
CA ALA A 126 -5.12 -6.29 8.09
C ALA A 126 -3.99 -5.35 7.68
N CYS A 127 -3.60 -5.41 6.41
CA CYS A 127 -2.60 -4.52 5.82
C CYS A 127 -3.22 -3.62 4.76
N GLU A 128 -2.70 -2.41 4.60
CA GLU A 128 -3.19 -1.48 3.60
C GLU A 128 -2.61 -1.78 2.21
N LEU A 129 -3.27 -2.68 1.47
CA LEU A 129 -3.00 -2.95 0.06
C LEU A 129 -4.26 -2.61 -0.74
N GLU A 130 -4.42 -1.34 -1.04
CA GLU A 130 -5.69 -0.75 -1.47
C GLU A 130 -6.15 -1.13 -2.87
N LEU A 131 -5.21 -1.57 -3.74
CA LEU A 131 -5.55 -1.84 -5.14
C LEU A 131 -6.44 -3.06 -5.35
N HIS A 132 -6.54 -3.97 -4.38
CA HIS A 132 -7.52 -5.06 -4.39
C HIS A 132 -8.97 -4.53 -4.41
N PHE A 133 -9.19 -3.34 -3.86
CA PHE A 133 -10.51 -2.71 -3.76
C PHE A 133 -10.78 -1.70 -4.89
N ASN A 134 -9.84 -1.54 -5.84
CA ASN A 134 -10.08 -0.76 -7.03
C ASN A 134 -10.95 -1.54 -8.02
N GLN A 135 -12.08 -0.96 -8.43
CA GLN A 135 -13.06 -1.63 -9.27
C GLN A 135 -12.51 -2.06 -10.63
N GLN A 136 -11.65 -1.24 -11.25
CA GLN A 136 -11.04 -1.58 -12.54
C GLN A 136 -10.10 -2.77 -12.42
N PHE A 137 -9.30 -2.81 -11.36
CA PHE A 137 -8.37 -3.92 -11.13
C PHE A 137 -9.09 -5.20 -10.72
N ALA A 138 -10.13 -5.10 -9.88
CA ALA A 138 -10.99 -6.22 -9.52
C ALA A 138 -11.69 -6.82 -10.75
N GLU A 139 -12.21 -5.96 -11.64
CA GLU A 139 -12.84 -6.41 -12.87
C GLU A 139 -11.83 -7.00 -13.87
N ALA A 140 -10.62 -6.39 -13.98
CA ALA A 140 -9.54 -6.97 -14.77
C ALA A 140 -9.19 -8.39 -14.29
N ARG A 141 -9.07 -8.57 -12.98
CA ARG A 141 -8.85 -9.89 -12.37
C ARG A 141 -9.97 -10.87 -12.70
N ARG A 142 -11.22 -10.46 -12.58
CA ARG A 142 -12.38 -11.29 -12.91
C ARG A 142 -12.38 -11.75 -14.38
N ILE A 143 -12.04 -10.84 -15.30
CA ILE A 143 -11.92 -11.16 -16.75
C ILE A 143 -10.81 -12.16 -16.98
N ILE A 144 -9.64 -11.98 -16.36
CA ILE A 144 -8.50 -12.89 -16.47
C ILE A 144 -8.86 -14.27 -15.95
N GLN A 145 -9.45 -14.34 -14.75
CA GLN A 145 -9.87 -15.60 -14.13
C GLN A 145 -10.96 -16.33 -14.91
N SER A 146 -11.76 -15.61 -15.69
CA SER A 146 -12.75 -16.23 -16.60
C SER A 146 -12.13 -16.92 -17.81
N GLY A 147 -10.80 -16.83 -18.01
CA GLY A 147 -10.08 -17.41 -19.13
C GLY A 147 -10.28 -16.70 -20.48
N LYS A 148 -10.94 -15.54 -20.52
CA LYS A 148 -11.23 -14.82 -21.77
C LYS A 148 -9.99 -14.40 -22.53
N ILE A 149 -8.90 -14.06 -21.86
CA ILE A 149 -7.62 -13.70 -22.49
C ILE A 149 -6.70 -14.92 -22.71
N GLY A 150 -7.13 -16.11 -22.32
CA GLY A 150 -6.31 -17.32 -22.39
C GLY A 150 -5.25 -17.36 -21.28
N GLU A 151 -4.16 -18.10 -21.50
CA GLU A 151 -3.02 -18.17 -20.57
C GLU A 151 -2.28 -16.83 -20.52
N ILE A 152 -1.98 -16.34 -19.35
CA ILE A 152 -1.19 -15.11 -19.17
C ILE A 152 0.24 -15.33 -19.66
N LYS A 153 0.77 -14.39 -20.43
CA LYS A 153 2.14 -14.39 -20.95
C LYS A 153 2.98 -13.27 -20.36
N SER A 154 2.39 -12.09 -20.15
CA SER A 154 3.08 -10.97 -19.54
C SER A 154 2.16 -10.06 -18.76
N VAL A 155 2.73 -9.41 -17.75
CA VAL A 155 2.10 -8.34 -16.96
C VAL A 155 2.99 -7.12 -17.04
N TYR A 156 2.39 -5.98 -17.33
CA TYR A 156 3.02 -4.67 -17.27
C TYR A 156 2.23 -3.80 -16.28
N LEU A 157 2.93 -3.18 -15.34
CA LEU A 157 2.30 -2.30 -14.34
C LEU A 157 3.20 -1.11 -14.06
N THR A 158 2.64 0.10 -14.20
CA THR A 158 3.26 1.34 -13.74
C THR A 158 2.59 1.78 -12.44
N ASN A 159 3.35 2.41 -11.56
CA ASN A 159 2.81 3.12 -10.42
C ASN A 159 3.63 4.40 -10.24
N ILE A 160 3.17 5.45 -10.88
CA ILE A 160 3.77 6.78 -10.82
C ILE A 160 2.90 7.62 -9.90
N SER A 161 3.44 7.94 -8.73
CA SER A 161 2.76 8.79 -7.76
C SER A 161 3.39 10.18 -7.71
N GLN A 162 2.88 11.00 -6.82
CA GLN A 162 3.49 12.30 -6.56
C GLN A 162 4.83 12.12 -5.87
N SER A 163 5.74 13.08 -6.09
CA SER A 163 6.93 13.20 -5.27
C SER A 163 6.56 13.19 -3.77
N PRO A 164 7.37 12.58 -2.92
CA PRO A 164 7.17 12.64 -1.47
C PRO A 164 6.98 14.06 -0.94
N CYS A 165 7.68 15.03 -1.52
CA CYS A 165 7.58 16.45 -1.15
C CYS A 165 6.18 17.04 -1.38
N ASN A 166 5.42 16.49 -2.30
CA ASN A 166 4.12 17.00 -2.73
C ASN A 166 2.95 16.14 -2.30
N TYR A 167 3.21 15.02 -1.64
CA TYR A 167 2.18 14.03 -1.34
C TYR A 167 1.05 14.62 -0.50
N TYR A 168 1.39 15.32 0.56
CA TYR A 168 0.44 16.04 1.41
C TYR A 168 1.13 17.27 2.02
N PRO A 169 1.21 18.39 1.31
CA PRO A 169 1.99 19.57 1.74
C PRO A 169 1.55 20.12 3.10
N ASN A 170 0.35 19.77 3.55
CA ASN A 170 -0.19 20.21 4.84
C ASN A 170 -0.04 19.18 5.96
N TRP A 171 0.58 18.01 5.71
CA TRP A 171 0.52 16.87 6.61
C TRP A 171 1.85 16.45 7.26
N GLY A 172 2.89 17.19 7.10
CA GLY A 172 4.23 16.87 7.57
C GLY A 172 5.24 17.01 6.45
N ASP A 173 6.49 16.73 6.73
CA ASP A 173 7.52 16.59 5.70
C ASP A 173 7.62 15.12 5.31
N PRO A 174 7.02 14.70 4.18
CA PRO A 174 7.07 13.30 3.74
C PRO A 174 8.49 12.86 3.36
N LEU A 175 9.44 13.79 3.15
CA LEU A 175 10.85 13.46 2.96
C LEU A 175 11.48 12.79 4.18
N LEU A 176 10.90 12.93 5.37
CA LEU A 176 11.41 12.22 6.54
C LEU A 176 11.33 10.71 6.35
N SER A 177 10.27 10.21 5.70
CA SER A 177 10.05 8.78 5.52
C SER A 177 10.49 8.25 4.17
N TYR A 178 10.22 8.98 3.08
CA TYR A 178 10.38 8.46 1.71
C TYR A 178 11.46 9.13 0.88
N GLY A 179 11.83 10.36 1.20
CA GLY A 179 12.88 11.09 0.48
C GLY A 179 14.29 10.82 0.98
N LYS A 180 14.45 10.22 2.14
CA LYS A 180 15.72 9.91 2.79
C LYS A 180 15.98 8.42 2.86
N ARG A 181 17.26 8.07 3.07
CA ARG A 181 17.65 6.70 3.36
C ARG A 181 17.11 6.31 4.73
N ILE A 182 16.26 5.32 4.78
CA ILE A 182 15.71 4.76 6.01
C ILE A 182 16.38 3.42 6.27
N PRO A 183 16.94 3.17 7.48
CA PRO A 183 17.43 1.84 7.83
C PRO A 183 16.24 0.86 7.82
N ILE A 184 16.50 -0.38 7.38
CA ILE A 184 15.43 -1.40 7.32
C ILE A 184 14.83 -1.74 8.69
N ARG A 185 15.58 -1.49 9.75
CA ARG A 185 15.18 -1.55 11.17
C ARG A 185 16.12 -0.71 12.01
N LYS A 186 15.73 -0.41 13.26
CA LYS A 186 16.57 0.33 14.21
C LYS A 186 17.95 -0.32 14.34
N GLY A 187 19.00 0.50 14.18
CA GLY A 187 20.41 0.07 14.28
C GLY A 187 20.96 -0.68 13.06
N SER A 188 20.18 -0.89 12.01
CA SER A 188 20.67 -1.46 10.76
C SER A 188 21.56 -0.47 10.01
N ARG A 189 22.57 -1.02 9.29
CA ARG A 189 23.37 -0.28 8.30
C ARG A 189 22.88 -0.50 6.86
N THR A 190 21.85 -1.30 6.67
CA THR A 190 21.17 -1.47 5.38
C THR A 190 20.06 -0.45 5.31
N PHE A 191 20.04 0.31 4.23
CA PHE A 191 19.09 1.40 4.00
C PHE A 191 18.23 1.08 2.79
N ARG A 192 16.96 1.39 2.87
CA ARG A 192 15.95 1.33 1.80
C ARG A 192 15.12 2.62 1.87
N GLY A 193 14.25 2.82 0.95
CA GLY A 193 13.39 4.00 0.84
C GLY A 193 13.30 4.38 -0.64
N GLY A 194 12.52 5.38 -1.01
CA GLY A 194 12.34 5.80 -2.38
C GLY A 194 11.16 5.12 -3.09
N ALA A 195 11.11 5.26 -4.40
CA ALA A 195 9.96 4.84 -5.21
C ALA A 195 9.67 3.33 -5.12
N ILE A 196 10.70 2.50 -5.01
CA ILE A 196 10.55 1.04 -4.87
C ILE A 196 9.81 0.71 -3.57
N THR A 197 10.19 1.34 -2.45
CA THR A 197 9.58 1.08 -1.14
C THR A 197 8.20 1.70 -1.01
N ASP A 198 8.02 2.90 -1.54
CA ASP A 198 6.74 3.62 -1.44
C ASP A 198 5.60 2.96 -2.23
N HIS A 199 5.95 2.16 -3.24
CA HIS A 199 5.00 1.53 -4.15
C HIS A 199 4.95 0.00 -4.01
N PRO A 200 4.46 -0.57 -2.88
CA PRO A 200 4.30 -2.02 -2.72
C PRO A 200 3.18 -2.59 -3.60
N HIS A 201 2.22 -1.77 -3.98
CA HIS A 201 1.01 -2.16 -4.71
C HIS A 201 1.26 -2.90 -6.03
N PRO A 202 2.21 -2.50 -6.91
CA PRO A 202 2.52 -3.24 -8.12
C PRO A 202 2.89 -4.70 -7.89
N TYR A 203 3.68 -4.97 -6.87
CA TYR A 203 4.13 -6.33 -6.57
C TYR A 203 2.98 -7.19 -6.05
N ASP A 204 2.16 -6.61 -5.18
CA ASP A 204 0.97 -7.25 -4.65
C ASP A 204 -0.05 -7.55 -5.76
N VAL A 205 -0.38 -6.57 -6.61
CA VAL A 205 -1.34 -6.71 -7.71
C VAL A 205 -0.90 -7.77 -8.72
N VAL A 206 0.39 -7.82 -9.09
CA VAL A 206 0.90 -8.84 -10.01
C VAL A 206 0.66 -10.25 -9.44
N ARG A 207 0.95 -10.48 -8.15
CA ARG A 207 0.66 -11.75 -7.48
C ARG A 207 -0.83 -12.04 -7.44
N TRP A 208 -1.62 -11.08 -7.02
CA TRP A 208 -3.07 -11.20 -6.86
C TRP A 208 -3.80 -11.55 -8.16
N ILE A 209 -3.35 -10.97 -9.28
CA ILE A 209 -3.94 -11.20 -10.61
C ILE A 209 -3.49 -12.51 -11.21
N THR A 210 -2.20 -12.84 -11.09
CA THR A 210 -1.62 -14.01 -11.75
C THR A 210 -1.72 -15.29 -10.92
N GLY A 211 -1.90 -15.15 -9.60
CA GLY A 211 -1.84 -16.27 -8.66
C GLY A 211 -0.46 -16.91 -8.56
N ALA A 212 0.61 -16.22 -8.97
CA ALA A 212 1.97 -16.75 -9.02
C ALA A 212 2.93 -15.88 -8.22
N GLU A 213 3.96 -16.51 -7.64
CA GLU A 213 5.02 -15.84 -6.90
C GLU A 213 6.09 -15.28 -7.84
N PHE A 214 6.79 -14.23 -7.41
CA PHE A 214 7.96 -13.72 -8.10
C PHE A 214 9.11 -14.72 -7.95
N LYS A 215 9.76 -15.06 -9.07
CA LYS A 215 10.87 -16.01 -9.12
C LYS A 215 12.20 -15.31 -9.34
N THR A 216 12.30 -14.41 -10.30
CA THR A 216 13.51 -13.65 -10.58
C THR A 216 13.20 -12.17 -10.64
N VAL A 217 14.18 -11.35 -10.27
CA VAL A 217 14.09 -9.88 -10.26
C VAL A 217 15.36 -9.29 -10.84
N SER A 218 15.24 -8.51 -11.90
CA SER A 218 16.27 -7.63 -12.42
C SER A 218 15.77 -6.20 -12.31
N ALA A 219 16.55 -5.33 -11.70
CA ALA A 219 16.16 -3.95 -11.48
C ALA A 219 17.29 -2.99 -11.84
N VAL A 220 16.92 -1.84 -12.37
CA VAL A 220 17.82 -0.71 -12.63
C VAL A 220 17.14 0.57 -12.15
N SER A 221 17.93 1.48 -11.59
CA SER A 221 17.55 2.87 -11.39
C SER A 221 18.54 3.76 -12.14
N ALA A 222 18.08 4.89 -12.62
CA ALA A 222 18.93 5.90 -13.21
C ALA A 222 19.26 7.00 -12.19
N GLU A 223 20.01 8.01 -12.61
CA GLU A 223 20.23 9.21 -11.82
C GLU A 223 18.87 9.87 -11.49
N ASN A 224 18.72 10.27 -10.24
CA ASN A 224 17.49 10.91 -9.76
C ASN A 224 17.21 12.18 -10.54
N GLN A 225 15.96 12.39 -10.94
CA GLN A 225 15.50 13.67 -11.51
C GLN A 225 15.53 14.80 -10.46
N ARG A 226 15.47 14.43 -9.18
CA ARG A 226 15.49 15.33 -8.03
C ARG A 226 16.79 15.16 -7.26
N ALA A 227 17.71 16.11 -7.43
CA ALA A 227 19.05 16.04 -6.82
C ALA A 227 19.05 16.03 -5.27
N HIS A 228 17.93 16.44 -4.63
CA HIS A 228 17.83 16.47 -3.17
C HIS A 228 17.39 15.13 -2.55
N LEU A 229 16.95 14.17 -3.36
CA LEU A 229 16.58 12.85 -2.86
C LEU A 229 17.82 12.00 -2.60
N GLU A 230 17.87 11.36 -1.45
CA GLU A 230 18.93 10.43 -1.06
C GLU A 230 18.65 8.99 -1.53
N VAL A 231 17.47 8.77 -2.09
CA VAL A 231 16.92 7.48 -2.55
C VAL A 231 16.46 7.60 -3.99
N GLU A 232 16.24 6.48 -4.66
CA GLU A 232 15.79 6.49 -6.05
C GLU A 232 14.39 7.10 -6.19
N ASP A 233 14.19 7.92 -7.22
CA ASP A 233 12.88 8.48 -7.57
C ASP A 233 12.19 7.71 -8.71
N HIS A 234 12.86 6.76 -9.32
CA HIS A 234 12.30 5.86 -10.32
C HIS A 234 13.13 4.59 -10.47
N ALA A 235 12.47 3.50 -10.85
CA ALA A 235 13.12 2.25 -11.18
C ALA A 235 12.38 1.51 -12.30
N ALA A 236 13.11 0.67 -13.03
CA ALA A 236 12.54 -0.32 -13.93
C ALA A 236 12.87 -1.71 -13.39
N ILE A 237 11.85 -2.52 -13.17
CA ILE A 237 11.96 -3.84 -12.56
C ILE A 237 11.32 -4.86 -13.49
N THR A 238 12.02 -5.95 -13.77
CA THR A 238 11.55 -7.01 -14.63
C THR A 238 11.99 -8.38 -14.11
N GLY A 239 11.38 -9.44 -14.65
CA GLY A 239 11.75 -10.80 -14.31
C GLY A 239 10.69 -11.81 -14.70
N THR A 240 10.69 -12.92 -13.98
CA THR A 240 9.77 -14.04 -14.22
C THR A 240 9.03 -14.40 -12.92
N LEU A 241 7.79 -14.82 -13.09
CA LEU A 241 7.01 -15.44 -12.02
C LEU A 241 7.25 -16.95 -12.00
N SER A 242 6.83 -17.62 -10.94
CA SER A 242 6.96 -19.07 -10.72
C SER A 242 6.29 -19.90 -11.82
N ASN A 243 5.26 -19.38 -12.47
CA ASN A 243 4.57 -20.00 -13.62
C ASN A 243 5.13 -19.60 -15.00
N GLY A 244 6.28 -18.90 -15.05
CA GLY A 244 6.95 -18.49 -16.29
C GLY A 244 6.42 -17.20 -16.94
N VAL A 245 5.41 -16.56 -16.36
CA VAL A 245 4.91 -15.26 -16.81
C VAL A 245 6.01 -14.21 -16.66
N LYS A 246 6.16 -13.35 -17.66
CA LYS A 246 7.07 -12.19 -17.62
C LYS A 246 6.36 -10.99 -17.01
N TYR A 247 7.10 -10.20 -16.23
CA TYR A 247 6.55 -8.96 -15.68
C TYR A 247 7.49 -7.78 -15.90
N PHE A 248 6.89 -6.59 -15.93
CA PHE A 248 7.54 -5.29 -15.96
C PHE A 248 6.83 -4.38 -14.98
N ILE A 249 7.57 -3.82 -14.05
CA ILE A 249 7.05 -2.90 -13.03
C ILE A 249 7.89 -1.62 -13.07
N ASN A 250 7.22 -0.47 -13.09
CA ASN A 250 7.84 0.84 -13.01
C ASN A 250 7.26 1.60 -11.81
N PRO A 251 7.87 1.51 -10.63
CA PRO A 251 7.58 2.39 -9.53
C PRO A 251 8.35 3.70 -9.71
N SER A 252 7.66 4.83 -9.68
CA SER A 252 8.29 6.14 -9.90
C SER A 252 7.56 7.26 -9.16
N TYR A 253 8.28 8.32 -8.85
CA TYR A 253 7.69 9.59 -8.48
C TYR A 253 7.50 10.47 -9.72
N SER A 254 6.39 11.19 -9.80
CA SER A 254 6.16 12.13 -10.89
C SER A 254 7.13 13.32 -10.78
N ASN A 255 7.54 13.85 -11.93
CA ASN A 255 8.43 15.02 -12.01
C ASN A 255 7.72 16.37 -11.87
N MET A 256 6.46 16.38 -11.39
CA MET A 256 5.62 17.58 -11.34
C MET A 256 5.76 18.39 -10.05
N GLU A 257 6.89 18.28 -9.37
CA GLU A 257 7.16 18.97 -8.11
C GLU A 257 7.01 20.49 -8.20
N GLU A 258 7.54 21.08 -9.26
CA GLU A 258 7.45 22.52 -9.51
C GLU A 258 6.04 22.97 -9.92
N LEU A 259 5.17 22.05 -10.29
CA LEU A 259 3.83 22.29 -10.77
C LEU A 259 2.74 22.01 -9.75
N CYS A 260 3.07 21.85 -8.48
CA CYS A 260 2.07 21.54 -7.45
C CYS A 260 0.95 22.59 -7.36
N ASN A 261 1.20 23.85 -7.73
CA ASN A 261 0.18 24.88 -7.83
C ASN A 261 -0.77 24.70 -9.03
N VAL A 262 -0.32 24.03 -10.08
CA VAL A 262 -1.13 23.67 -11.26
C VAL A 262 -1.66 22.23 -11.19
N ARG A 263 -1.36 21.48 -10.12
CA ARG A 263 -1.82 20.13 -9.88
C ARG A 263 -3.33 19.96 -10.10
N ARG A 264 -4.12 20.94 -9.68
CA ARG A 264 -5.57 20.95 -9.89
C ARG A 264 -5.99 20.93 -11.36
N LEU A 265 -5.15 21.49 -12.24
CA LEU A 265 -5.42 21.55 -13.68
C LEU A 265 -4.98 20.26 -14.39
N TYR A 266 -3.96 19.59 -13.87
CA TYR A 266 -3.35 18.41 -14.51
C TYR A 266 -3.68 17.09 -13.82
N TRP A 267 -4.35 17.13 -12.67
CA TRP A 267 -4.87 15.94 -12.01
C TRP A 267 -5.97 15.28 -12.89
N PRO A 268 -5.91 13.99 -13.12
CA PRO A 268 -4.98 12.95 -12.65
C PRO A 268 -3.80 12.70 -13.61
N LYS A 269 -3.55 13.53 -14.61
CA LYS A 269 -2.56 13.29 -15.68
C LYS A 269 -1.10 13.18 -15.21
N SER A 270 -0.80 13.69 -14.02
CA SER A 270 0.53 13.55 -13.41
C SER A 270 0.73 12.26 -12.65
N LEU A 271 -0.32 11.46 -12.55
CA LEU A 271 -0.32 10.20 -11.82
C LEU A 271 -0.68 9.07 -12.79
N GLU A 272 -0.03 7.95 -12.62
CA GLU A 272 -0.27 6.76 -13.42
C GLU A 272 -0.24 5.53 -12.52
N CYS A 273 -1.26 4.71 -12.61
CA CYS A 273 -1.25 3.37 -12.06
C CYS A 273 -1.95 2.47 -13.07
N ASN A 274 -1.19 2.02 -14.06
CA ASN A 274 -1.69 1.36 -15.25
C ASN A 274 -1.26 -0.11 -15.27
N LEU A 275 -2.25 -1.00 -15.38
CA LEU A 275 -2.08 -2.43 -15.50
C LEU A 275 -2.39 -2.86 -16.93
N LYS A 276 -1.52 -3.66 -17.55
CA LYS A 276 -1.79 -4.39 -18.78
C LYS A 276 -1.38 -5.85 -18.63
N VAL A 277 -2.33 -6.75 -18.84
CA VAL A 277 -2.10 -8.20 -18.83
C VAL A 277 -2.36 -8.76 -20.19
N THR A 278 -1.35 -9.39 -20.78
CA THR A 278 -1.44 -10.02 -22.10
C THR A 278 -1.47 -11.53 -21.96
N GLY A 279 -2.45 -12.14 -22.58
CA GLY A 279 -2.62 -13.59 -22.67
C GLY A 279 -2.53 -14.12 -24.09
N THR A 280 -2.71 -15.43 -24.25
CA THR A 280 -2.64 -16.12 -25.56
C THR A 280 -3.79 -15.80 -26.49
N LYS A 281 -4.91 -15.27 -25.96
CA LYS A 281 -6.14 -14.98 -26.73
C LYS A 281 -6.52 -13.51 -26.72
N GLY A 282 -5.79 -12.65 -26.00
CA GLY A 282 -6.11 -11.25 -25.91
C GLY A 282 -5.38 -10.54 -24.77
N PHE A 283 -5.85 -9.38 -24.40
CA PHE A 283 -5.30 -8.61 -23.28
C PHE A 283 -6.41 -7.89 -22.48
N VAL A 284 -6.06 -7.51 -21.26
CA VAL A 284 -6.81 -6.56 -20.42
C VAL A 284 -5.89 -5.40 -20.09
N SER A 285 -6.40 -4.17 -20.17
CA SER A 285 -5.73 -2.98 -19.65
C SER A 285 -6.69 -2.21 -18.76
N ALA A 286 -6.23 -1.82 -17.57
CA ALA A 286 -6.98 -1.06 -16.58
C ALA A 286 -6.10 0.03 -15.99
N ASP A 287 -6.68 1.18 -15.69
CA ASP A 287 -6.00 2.31 -15.07
C ASP A 287 -6.74 2.71 -13.79
N PHE A 288 -6.01 2.92 -12.71
CA PHE A 288 -6.58 3.32 -11.42
C PHE A 288 -7.26 4.71 -11.49
N PHE A 289 -6.73 5.61 -12.29
CA PHE A 289 -7.20 6.99 -12.40
C PHE A 289 -8.17 7.21 -13.58
N ASP A 290 -8.26 6.26 -14.51
CA ASP A 290 -9.21 6.31 -15.62
C ASP A 290 -10.50 5.55 -15.26
N ARG A 291 -11.59 5.94 -15.92
CA ARG A 291 -12.88 5.25 -15.84
C ARG A 291 -13.03 4.13 -16.87
N HIS A 292 -11.97 3.85 -17.62
CA HIS A 292 -12.02 2.92 -18.73
C HIS A 292 -11.06 1.76 -18.55
N SER A 293 -11.54 0.58 -18.85
CA SER A 293 -10.70 -0.60 -19.06
C SER A 293 -10.84 -1.07 -20.48
N TYR A 294 -9.74 -1.55 -21.06
CA TYR A 294 -9.73 -2.10 -22.40
C TYR A 294 -9.56 -3.60 -22.33
N VAL A 295 -10.41 -4.31 -23.07
CA VAL A 295 -10.33 -5.77 -23.20
C VAL A 295 -10.32 -6.12 -24.67
N LEU A 296 -9.39 -6.98 -25.07
CA LEU A 296 -9.36 -7.61 -26.37
C LEU A 296 -9.25 -9.13 -26.20
N GLY A 297 -10.12 -9.87 -26.82
CA GLY A 297 -10.11 -11.33 -26.79
C GLY A 297 -11.11 -11.92 -27.78
N PRO A 298 -11.18 -13.25 -27.92
CA PRO A 298 -12.16 -13.91 -28.79
C PRO A 298 -13.59 -13.49 -28.40
N GLY A 299 -14.38 -13.14 -29.44
CA GLY A 299 -15.76 -12.70 -29.25
C GLY A 299 -15.95 -11.23 -28.89
N PHE A 300 -14.85 -10.48 -28.80
CA PHE A 300 -14.90 -9.02 -28.64
C PHE A 300 -14.53 -8.36 -29.98
N PRO A 301 -15.40 -7.52 -30.58
CA PRO A 301 -15.01 -6.66 -31.67
C PRO A 301 -13.95 -5.66 -31.17
N SER A 302 -12.90 -5.47 -31.92
CA SER A 302 -11.72 -4.67 -31.55
C SER A 302 -11.96 -3.16 -31.61
N PRO A 303 -11.41 -2.39 -30.67
CA PRO A 303 -11.16 -2.70 -29.29
C PRO A 303 -12.45 -2.52 -28.47
N ASN A 304 -12.83 -3.51 -27.69
CA ASN A 304 -13.92 -3.34 -26.75
C ASN A 304 -13.51 -2.43 -25.60
N ARG A 305 -14.24 -1.37 -25.46
CA ARG A 305 -14.13 -0.46 -24.32
C ARG A 305 -15.14 -0.87 -23.27
N MET A 306 -14.66 -1.30 -22.12
CA MET A 306 -15.50 -1.49 -20.95
C MET A 306 -15.51 -0.18 -20.15
N ILE A 307 -16.68 0.38 -19.93
CA ILE A 307 -16.86 1.52 -19.04
C ILE A 307 -17.24 0.97 -17.68
N VAL A 308 -16.42 1.21 -16.68
CA VAL A 308 -16.80 1.02 -15.29
C VAL A 308 -17.42 2.34 -14.83
N GLU A 309 -18.74 2.34 -14.64
CA GLU A 309 -19.43 3.53 -14.17
C GLU A 309 -18.98 3.89 -12.74
N GLY A 310 -18.69 5.15 -12.53
CA GLY A 310 -18.33 5.72 -11.24
C GLY A 310 -16.93 6.30 -11.19
N VAL A 311 -16.67 7.08 -10.17
CA VAL A 311 -15.29 7.49 -9.80
C VAL A 311 -14.62 6.26 -9.21
N PRO A 312 -13.36 5.97 -9.56
CA PRO A 312 -12.61 4.95 -8.83
C PRO A 312 -12.70 5.26 -7.34
N ARG A 313 -13.38 4.41 -6.61
CA ARG A 313 -13.45 4.51 -5.17
C ARG A 313 -12.48 3.52 -4.59
N LEU A 314 -11.68 3.98 -3.65
CA LEU A 314 -10.88 3.10 -2.81
C LEU A 314 -11.76 2.29 -1.83
N ASP A 315 -13.06 2.64 -1.77
CA ASP A 315 -14.11 2.02 -0.99
C ASP A 315 -15.25 1.57 -1.91
N GLY A 316 -15.22 0.35 -2.39
CA GLY A 316 -16.24 -0.21 -3.32
C GLY A 316 -17.64 -0.37 -2.74
N GLY A 317 -17.78 -0.41 -1.47
CA GLY A 317 -18.98 -0.61 -0.67
C GLY A 317 -18.58 -0.97 0.74
N LEU A 318 -19.51 -0.97 1.69
CA LEU A 318 -19.17 -1.20 3.10
C LEU A 318 -18.36 -2.50 3.33
N GLU A 319 -18.63 -3.55 2.58
CA GLU A 319 -17.93 -4.84 2.72
C GLU A 319 -16.76 -5.01 1.74
N ASP A 320 -16.76 -4.25 0.66
CA ASP A 320 -15.75 -4.29 -0.40
C ASP A 320 -14.77 -3.11 -0.32
N SER A 321 -14.61 -2.53 0.86
CA SER A 321 -13.59 -1.54 1.18
C SER A 321 -12.51 -2.14 2.08
N LEU A 322 -11.38 -1.47 2.17
CA LEU A 322 -10.29 -1.82 3.09
C LEU A 322 -10.82 -1.96 4.53
N VAL A 323 -11.48 -0.91 5.01
CA VAL A 323 -12.05 -0.88 6.38
C VAL A 323 -13.18 -1.88 6.51
N GLY A 324 -14.06 -1.99 5.50
CA GLY A 324 -15.15 -2.95 5.49
C GLY A 324 -14.68 -4.40 5.56
N SER A 325 -13.61 -4.74 4.83
CA SER A 325 -12.97 -6.07 4.88
C SER A 325 -12.40 -6.38 6.26
N PHE A 326 -11.74 -5.39 6.87
CA PHE A 326 -11.20 -5.50 8.23
C PHE A 326 -12.31 -5.73 9.26
N VAL A 327 -13.35 -4.89 9.24
CA VAL A 327 -14.48 -4.99 10.16
C VAL A 327 -15.28 -6.27 9.94
N ALA A 328 -15.50 -6.68 8.68
CA ALA A 328 -16.18 -7.94 8.37
C ALA A 328 -15.43 -9.17 8.93
N ALA A 329 -14.11 -9.11 8.96
CA ALA A 329 -13.29 -10.15 9.60
C ALA A 329 -13.41 -10.11 11.13
N ILE A 330 -13.44 -8.92 11.75
CA ILE A 330 -13.68 -8.77 13.20
C ILE A 330 -15.04 -9.36 13.61
N GLU A 331 -16.05 -9.15 12.78
CA GLU A 331 -17.41 -9.66 13.03
C GLU A 331 -17.61 -11.13 12.63
N GLY A 332 -16.57 -11.78 12.11
CA GLY A 332 -16.66 -13.18 11.65
C GLY A 332 -17.48 -13.37 10.36
N ARG A 333 -17.86 -12.31 9.68
CA ARG A 333 -18.53 -12.35 8.37
C ARG A 333 -17.57 -12.73 7.23
N ARG A 334 -16.28 -12.45 7.41
CA ARG A 334 -15.18 -12.96 6.59
C ARG A 334 -14.24 -13.80 7.44
N LYS A 335 -13.66 -14.85 6.86
CA LYS A 335 -12.70 -15.70 7.56
C LYS A 335 -11.40 -14.94 7.90
N ARG A 336 -11.00 -14.01 7.03
CA ARG A 336 -9.84 -13.11 7.18
C ARG A 336 -10.07 -11.84 6.38
N PRO A 337 -9.32 -10.75 6.64
CA PRO A 337 -9.28 -9.59 5.76
C PRO A 337 -8.84 -9.98 4.34
N GLU A 338 -9.17 -9.14 3.36
CA GLU A 338 -8.74 -9.35 1.97
C GLU A 338 -7.22 -9.28 1.82
N THR A 339 -6.57 -8.46 2.63
CA THR A 339 -5.12 -8.22 2.60
C THR A 339 -4.50 -8.48 3.96
N SER A 340 -3.42 -9.24 3.99
CA SER A 340 -2.78 -9.74 5.20
C SER A 340 -1.28 -9.41 5.26
N LEU A 341 -0.65 -9.82 6.36
CA LEU A 341 0.81 -9.72 6.54
C LEU A 341 1.57 -10.52 5.48
N GLU A 342 1.04 -11.67 5.06
CA GLU A 342 1.67 -12.54 4.06
C GLU A 342 1.73 -11.87 2.68
N GLU A 343 0.63 -11.22 2.24
CA GLU A 343 0.61 -10.47 0.99
C GLU A 343 1.59 -9.29 1.04
N SER A 344 1.62 -8.57 2.17
CA SER A 344 2.53 -7.45 2.36
C SER A 344 4.00 -7.89 2.40
N TYR A 345 4.31 -8.98 3.10
CA TYR A 345 5.66 -9.56 3.14
C TYR A 345 6.13 -10.04 1.77
N ALA A 346 5.24 -10.63 0.99
CA ALA A 346 5.59 -11.06 -0.35
C ALA A 346 6.02 -9.86 -1.24
N ALA A 347 5.38 -8.71 -1.10
CA ALA A 347 5.81 -7.48 -1.76
C ALA A 347 7.19 -7.02 -1.25
N VAL A 348 7.44 -7.07 0.07
CA VAL A 348 8.73 -6.71 0.68
C VAL A 348 9.88 -7.55 0.12
N LYS A 349 9.70 -8.86 -0.06
CA LYS A 349 10.72 -9.73 -0.68
C LYS A 349 11.12 -9.25 -2.08
N VAL A 350 10.15 -8.87 -2.89
CA VAL A 350 10.40 -8.38 -4.26
C VAL A 350 11.12 -7.03 -4.23
N MET A 351 10.69 -6.13 -3.35
CA MET A 351 11.33 -4.83 -3.18
C MET A 351 12.80 -4.98 -2.74
N ASN A 352 13.07 -5.84 -1.76
CA ASN A 352 14.44 -6.13 -1.33
C ASN A 352 15.28 -6.74 -2.46
N ALA A 353 14.74 -7.71 -3.20
CA ALA A 353 15.42 -8.30 -4.35
C ALA A 353 15.69 -7.25 -5.45
N ALA A 354 14.80 -6.26 -5.65
CA ALA A 354 15.05 -5.17 -6.58
C ALA A 354 16.22 -4.29 -6.14
N TYR A 355 16.30 -3.91 -4.88
CA TYR A 355 17.48 -3.20 -4.36
C TYR A 355 18.76 -4.01 -4.48
N ASP A 356 18.72 -5.30 -4.15
CA ASP A 356 19.86 -6.17 -4.27
C ASP A 356 20.32 -6.31 -5.73
N SER A 357 19.37 -6.38 -6.68
CA SER A 357 19.67 -6.38 -8.11
C SER A 357 20.36 -5.09 -8.55
N ILE A 358 19.91 -3.94 -8.11
CA ILE A 358 20.53 -2.64 -8.41
C ILE A 358 21.96 -2.58 -7.84
N TYR A 359 22.17 -3.00 -6.59
CA TYR A 359 23.47 -2.92 -5.94
C TYR A 359 24.47 -3.93 -6.47
N GLN A 360 24.01 -5.13 -6.86
CA GLN A 360 24.89 -6.19 -7.37
C GLN A 360 25.05 -6.15 -8.89
N GLY A 361 24.20 -5.42 -9.61
CA GLY A 361 24.20 -5.33 -11.06
C GLY A 361 23.82 -6.65 -11.75
N CYS A 362 23.03 -7.51 -11.10
CA CYS A 362 22.64 -8.82 -11.65
C CYS A 362 21.21 -9.18 -11.29
N GLU A 363 20.67 -10.20 -11.98
CA GLU A 363 19.37 -10.80 -11.63
C GLU A 363 19.46 -11.52 -10.28
N ILE A 364 18.46 -11.30 -9.45
CA ILE A 364 18.28 -11.96 -8.16
C ILE A 364 17.20 -13.04 -8.28
N THR A 365 17.46 -14.21 -7.77
CA THR A 365 16.46 -15.27 -7.60
C THR A 365 15.88 -15.19 -6.20
N ILE A 366 14.55 -15.04 -6.11
CA ILE A 366 13.85 -15.09 -4.82
C ILE A 366 13.72 -16.56 -4.42
N ALA A 367 14.27 -16.89 -3.26
CA ALA A 367 14.19 -18.25 -2.72
C ALA A 367 12.77 -18.62 -2.33
N ASP A 368 12.37 -19.83 -2.65
CA ASP A 368 11.14 -20.41 -2.11
C ASP A 368 11.30 -20.63 -0.60
N GLU A 369 10.43 -20.07 0.19
CA GLU A 369 10.37 -20.40 1.63
C GLU A 369 9.75 -21.80 1.78
N LYS A 370 10.52 -22.71 2.37
CA LYS A 370 10.09 -24.07 2.65
C LYS A 370 9.10 -24.14 3.82
#